data_9434e80aa3041686671c7f0f196ac0c6
#
_entry.id   9434e80aa3041686671c7f0f196ac0c6
#
_cell.length_a   1.000
_cell.length_b   1.000
_cell.length_c   1.000
_cell.angle_alpha   90.00
_cell.angle_beta   90.00
_cell.angle_gamma   90.00
#
_symmetry.space_group_name_H-M   'P 1'
#
loop_
_entity.id
_entity.type
_entity.pdbx_description
1 polymer ?
#
loop_
_entity_poly.entity_id
_entity_poly.type
_entity_poly.pdbx_seq_one_letter_code
_entity_poly.pdbx_strand_id
1 'polypeptide(L)'
;MNAQTLSQSGSTTISNSDNKKWAIVGGGMLGLTLAMRMAKQGHDVTLIEAAPVLGGLASVWNLGDIVWDRHYHVTLLSDSRLRNLISELGLEDKMKWVETKTGFYTDGKFYSMSDTKEFLSFPPLNLIEKLRLGGTIFYASKIKNWKRLEKITVEKWLRRWSGNSVFEKIWEPLLKCKLGEAYRKTAASFIWAHTSRMYKARRTGLKKEMFGYVEGGYRTIIESMEQELKSLGVTIKTGCPTSKVEKGSDGQFTVEYANEESADKFDRVIMTTPNAILERVCTDLSAQEKQKFSNVNYLGIVCASLLLKKPLSVYYVTNLTDDWVPMTAVIEMTTIVDPKELGGNSLVYLPKYIPAEHEMFDKTDDEVKESFLAALERMYPDFTRDDVLAFEISRVRNVMAIPTLRYSESLPEMNTSVDGLYIVNSSYILKGNLNVNESITIAEDALDTVLKTELQAT
;
A
#
# COMPACT_ATOMS: atom_id res chain seq x y z
N MET A 1 34.25 43.30 -13.05
CA MET A 1 33.13 43.67 -13.95
C MET A 1 32.43 42.42 -14.41
N ASN A 2 31.13 42.42 -14.33
CA ASN A 2 30.11 41.47 -14.70
C ASN A 2 29.60 40.53 -13.57
N ALA A 3 28.65 41.06 -12.85
CA ALA A 3 27.68 40.30 -12.11
C ALA A 3 26.64 39.75 -13.07
N GLN A 4 26.43 38.43 -13.06
CA GLN A 4 25.30 37.80 -13.74
C GLN A 4 24.15 37.63 -12.73
N THR A 5 23.06 38.26 -13.09
CA THR A 5 21.75 38.26 -12.50
C THR A 5 21.18 36.85 -12.39
N LEU A 6 20.88 36.43 -11.16
CA LEU A 6 19.99 35.28 -10.89
C LEU A 6 18.55 35.71 -11.21
N SER A 7 17.98 35.04 -12.18
CA SER A 7 16.56 35.17 -12.53
C SER A 7 15.69 34.65 -11.38
N GLN A 8 14.89 35.53 -10.81
CA GLN A 8 13.79 35.21 -9.92
C GLN A 8 12.74 34.38 -10.70
N SER A 9 12.54 33.15 -10.26
CA SER A 9 11.37 32.36 -10.66
C SER A 9 10.14 33.04 -10.05
N GLY A 10 9.28 33.59 -10.89
CA GLY A 10 8.04 34.25 -10.48
C GLY A 10 7.13 33.27 -9.76
N SER A 11 6.84 33.54 -8.51
CA SER A 11 5.69 33.01 -7.82
C SER A 11 4.44 33.63 -8.47
N THR A 12 3.71 32.86 -9.24
CA THR A 12 2.39 33.21 -9.72
C THR A 12 1.46 33.23 -8.50
N THR A 13 1.25 34.40 -7.92
CA THR A 13 0.18 34.63 -6.93
C THR A 13 -1.15 34.46 -7.65
N ILE A 14 -1.86 33.39 -7.32
CA ILE A 14 -3.23 33.13 -7.75
C ILE A 14 -4.08 34.31 -7.19
N SER A 15 -4.77 35.02 -8.08
CA SER A 15 -5.65 36.11 -7.69
C SER A 15 -6.80 35.60 -6.81
N ASN A 16 -7.16 36.34 -5.79
CA ASN A 16 -8.15 36.02 -4.73
C ASN A 16 -9.60 35.81 -5.22
N SER A 17 -9.87 35.70 -6.53
CA SER A 17 -11.21 35.60 -7.09
C SER A 17 -11.70 34.17 -7.36
N ASP A 18 -10.84 33.12 -7.18
CA ASP A 18 -11.18 31.71 -7.51
C ASP A 18 -10.81 30.73 -6.38
N ASN A 19 -11.05 31.10 -5.12
CA ASN A 19 -10.75 30.19 -3.99
C ASN A 19 -11.85 29.11 -3.89
N LYS A 20 -11.79 28.10 -4.78
CA LYS A 20 -12.70 26.97 -4.79
C LYS A 20 -12.55 26.15 -3.51
N LYS A 21 -13.68 25.75 -2.94
CA LYS A 21 -13.76 24.81 -1.82
C LYS A 21 -13.61 23.38 -2.32
N TRP A 22 -12.60 22.68 -1.85
CA TRP A 22 -12.32 21.30 -2.22
C TRP A 22 -12.65 20.31 -1.11
N ALA A 23 -13.38 19.26 -1.43
CA ALA A 23 -13.48 18.09 -0.58
C ALA A 23 -12.51 16.99 -1.06
N ILE A 24 -11.76 16.42 -0.14
CA ILE A 24 -11.00 15.19 -0.36
C ILE A 24 -11.63 14.10 0.50
N VAL A 25 -12.24 13.10 -0.13
CA VAL A 25 -12.94 12.01 0.56
C VAL A 25 -12.05 10.79 0.65
N GLY A 26 -11.62 10.49 1.88
CA GLY A 26 -10.70 9.42 2.25
C GLY A 26 -9.42 9.96 2.90
N GLY A 27 -9.24 9.70 4.18
CA GLY A 27 -8.10 10.16 5.00
C GLY A 27 -6.93 9.18 5.08
N GLY A 28 -6.77 8.29 4.07
CA GLY A 28 -5.59 7.46 3.92
C GLY A 28 -4.37 8.25 3.44
N MET A 29 -3.19 7.63 3.36
CA MET A 29 -1.93 8.29 2.97
C MET A 29 -2.02 9.05 1.63
N LEU A 30 -2.84 8.57 0.69
CA LEU A 30 -3.10 9.23 -0.58
C LEU A 30 -3.87 10.55 -0.37
N GLY A 31 -4.99 10.50 0.36
CA GLY A 31 -5.81 11.69 0.64
C GLY A 31 -5.09 12.71 1.51
N LEU A 32 -4.35 12.26 2.54
CA LEU A 32 -3.49 13.11 3.36
C LEU A 32 -2.45 13.86 2.51
N THR A 33 -1.81 13.15 1.56
CA THR A 33 -0.82 13.76 0.67
C THR A 33 -1.46 14.79 -0.26
N LEU A 34 -2.60 14.45 -0.89
CA LEU A 34 -3.33 15.39 -1.74
C LEU A 34 -3.73 16.64 -0.98
N ALA A 35 -4.33 16.48 0.22
CA ALA A 35 -4.75 17.60 1.07
C ALA A 35 -3.59 18.53 1.39
N MET A 36 -2.44 17.97 1.79
CA MET A 36 -1.25 18.73 2.12
C MET A 36 -0.68 19.45 0.89
N ARG A 37 -0.59 18.80 -0.26
CA ARG A 37 -0.08 19.41 -1.49
C ARG A 37 -0.97 20.54 -1.99
N MET A 38 -2.30 20.37 -1.95
CA MET A 38 -3.27 21.37 -2.36
C MET A 38 -3.30 22.56 -1.42
N ALA A 39 -3.31 22.34 -0.11
CA ALA A 39 -3.26 23.40 0.89
C ALA A 39 -1.97 24.26 0.78
N LYS A 40 -0.81 23.63 0.52
CA LYS A 40 0.46 24.35 0.24
C LYS A 40 0.41 25.22 -1.02
N GLN A 41 -0.51 24.95 -1.93
CA GLN A 41 -0.77 25.80 -3.11
C GLN A 41 -1.86 26.85 -2.87
N GLY A 42 -2.40 26.94 -1.64
CA GLY A 42 -3.36 27.96 -1.24
C GLY A 42 -4.83 27.61 -1.49
N HIS A 43 -5.14 26.35 -1.79
CA HIS A 43 -6.52 25.90 -1.95
C HIS A 43 -7.22 25.72 -0.59
N ASP A 44 -8.53 26.04 -0.53
CA ASP A 44 -9.40 25.76 0.62
C ASP A 44 -9.80 24.29 0.60
N VAL A 45 -9.26 23.49 1.52
CA VAL A 45 -9.39 22.00 1.52
C VAL A 45 -10.08 21.52 2.79
N THR A 46 -11.08 20.63 2.60
CA THR A 46 -11.67 19.82 3.65
C THR A 46 -11.33 18.35 3.38
N LEU A 47 -10.67 17.69 4.33
CA LEU A 47 -10.39 16.25 4.31
C LEU A 47 -11.46 15.53 5.13
N ILE A 48 -12.12 14.54 4.50
CA ILE A 48 -13.24 13.79 5.07
C ILE A 48 -12.83 12.31 5.18
N GLU A 49 -12.92 11.73 6.39
CA GLU A 49 -12.59 10.34 6.66
C GLU A 49 -13.73 9.65 7.42
N ALA A 50 -14.08 8.45 6.96
CA ALA A 50 -15.15 7.65 7.55
C ALA A 50 -14.78 7.08 8.93
N ALA A 51 -13.50 6.72 9.11
CA ALA A 51 -13.00 6.21 10.39
C ALA A 51 -12.78 7.36 11.40
N PRO A 52 -12.78 7.04 12.70
CA PRO A 52 -12.47 8.03 13.75
C PRO A 52 -11.01 8.49 13.73
N VAL A 53 -10.14 7.80 13.00
CA VAL A 53 -8.70 8.08 12.89
C VAL A 53 -8.26 8.14 11.43
N LEU A 54 -7.24 8.97 11.15
CA LEU A 54 -6.61 9.10 9.84
C LEU A 54 -5.64 7.93 9.55
N GLY A 55 -5.17 7.82 8.32
CA GLY A 55 -4.13 6.90 7.88
C GLY A 55 -4.61 5.73 7.02
N GLY A 56 -5.90 5.39 7.06
CA GLY A 56 -6.46 4.28 6.27
C GLY A 56 -5.77 2.94 6.60
N LEU A 57 -5.12 2.29 5.62
CA LEU A 57 -4.37 1.05 5.85
C LEU A 57 -3.10 1.24 6.69
N ALA A 58 -2.57 2.45 6.80
CA ALA A 58 -1.43 2.79 7.63
C ALA A 58 -1.84 3.25 9.05
N SER A 59 -3.15 3.23 9.37
CA SER A 59 -3.65 3.59 10.69
C SER A 59 -3.15 2.63 11.78
N VAL A 60 -3.22 3.10 13.02
CA VAL A 60 -2.78 2.37 14.20
C VAL A 60 -3.97 1.87 15.02
N TRP A 61 -3.71 0.94 15.93
CA TRP A 61 -4.67 0.44 16.92
C TRP A 61 -3.98 0.04 18.22
N ASN A 62 -4.79 -0.23 19.23
CA ASN A 62 -4.30 -0.84 20.46
C ASN A 62 -4.01 -2.33 20.23
N LEU A 63 -2.84 -2.79 20.65
CA LEU A 63 -2.43 -4.18 20.65
C LEU A 63 -1.93 -4.54 22.06
N GLY A 64 -2.83 -5.01 22.92
CA GLY A 64 -2.57 -5.10 24.34
C GLY A 64 -2.24 -3.73 24.94
N ASP A 65 -1.10 -3.62 25.61
CA ASP A 65 -0.65 -2.38 26.26
C ASP A 65 0.10 -1.41 25.35
N ILE A 66 0.25 -1.73 24.06
CA ILE A 66 0.94 -0.86 23.10
C ILE A 66 -0.02 -0.33 22.04
N VAL A 67 0.36 0.81 21.43
CA VAL A 67 -0.29 1.34 20.22
C VAL A 67 0.70 1.20 19.09
N TRP A 68 0.33 0.47 18.03
CA TRP A 68 1.18 0.24 16.87
C TRP A 68 0.40 0.11 15.57
N ASP A 69 1.13 0.09 14.44
CA ASP A 69 0.57 -0.03 13.10
C ASP A 69 -0.36 -1.25 12.97
N ARG A 70 -1.54 -1.05 12.40
CA ARG A 70 -2.52 -2.14 12.16
C ARG A 70 -2.01 -3.18 11.17
N HIS A 71 -1.18 -2.76 10.21
CA HIS A 71 -0.56 -3.63 9.21
C HIS A 71 0.93 -3.37 9.16
N TYR A 72 1.69 -4.33 8.66
CA TYR A 72 3.13 -4.19 8.55
C TYR A 72 3.52 -3.21 7.45
N HIS A 73 4.34 -2.25 7.79
CA HIS A 73 4.87 -1.26 6.87
C HIS A 73 6.38 -1.09 7.07
N VAL A 74 7.10 -0.95 5.96
CA VAL A 74 8.52 -0.61 5.96
C VAL A 74 8.83 0.35 4.84
N THR A 75 9.90 1.11 5.01
CA THR A 75 10.44 2.01 4.01
C THR A 75 11.66 1.36 3.36
N LEU A 76 11.72 1.35 2.03
CA LEU A 76 12.91 0.93 1.29
C LEU A 76 13.77 2.13 0.93
N LEU A 77 15.08 1.91 0.76
CA LEU A 77 15.98 2.97 0.28
C LEU A 77 15.55 3.56 -1.08
N SER A 78 14.84 2.78 -1.89
CA SER A 78 14.27 3.19 -3.17
C SER A 78 12.98 4.00 -3.07
N ASP A 79 12.35 4.09 -1.89
CA ASP A 79 11.06 4.76 -1.69
C ASP A 79 11.26 6.28 -1.53
N SER A 80 11.67 6.93 -2.64
CA SER A 80 12.11 8.33 -2.63
C SER A 80 10.98 9.31 -2.25
N ARG A 81 9.74 9.07 -2.67
CA ARG A 81 8.60 9.95 -2.35
C ARG A 81 8.27 9.92 -0.85
N LEU A 82 8.22 8.72 -0.27
CA LEU A 82 7.99 8.57 1.16
C LEU A 82 9.14 9.19 1.98
N ARG A 83 10.38 8.97 1.56
CA ARG A 83 11.55 9.55 2.24
C ARG A 83 11.55 11.08 2.17
N ASN A 84 11.18 11.65 1.02
CA ASN A 84 11.03 13.10 0.87
C ASN A 84 9.93 13.65 1.79
N LEU A 85 8.78 12.95 1.90
CA LEU A 85 7.72 13.32 2.82
C LEU A 85 8.20 13.28 4.29
N ILE A 86 8.93 12.23 4.69
CA ILE A 86 9.50 12.09 6.03
C ILE A 86 10.46 13.27 6.32
N SER A 87 11.31 13.65 5.35
CA SER A 87 12.19 14.81 5.46
C SER A 87 11.42 16.12 5.56
N GLU A 88 10.40 16.32 4.74
CA GLU A 88 9.53 17.50 4.74
C GLU A 88 8.81 17.69 6.08
N LEU A 89 8.45 16.59 6.74
CA LEU A 89 7.85 16.59 8.09
C LEU A 89 8.87 16.74 9.22
N GLY A 90 10.17 16.84 8.92
CA GLY A 90 11.23 16.97 9.93
C GLY A 90 11.48 15.70 10.74
N LEU A 91 11.17 14.54 10.17
CA LEU A 91 11.26 13.23 10.84
C LEU A 91 12.51 12.41 10.45
N GLU A 92 13.48 13.00 9.75
CA GLU A 92 14.68 12.26 9.27
C GLU A 92 15.48 11.65 10.42
N ASP A 93 15.63 12.37 11.53
CA ASP A 93 16.37 11.89 12.71
C ASP A 93 15.71 10.71 13.41
N LYS A 94 14.39 10.53 13.20
CA LYS A 94 13.63 9.39 13.71
C LYS A 94 13.66 8.18 12.76
N MET A 95 14.25 8.32 11.57
CA MET A 95 14.33 7.23 10.60
C MET A 95 15.45 6.27 10.96
N LYS A 96 15.09 5.01 11.21
CA LYS A 96 16.04 3.92 11.50
C LYS A 96 16.16 3.00 10.30
N TRP A 97 17.39 2.57 10.02
CA TRP A 97 17.68 1.62 8.94
C TRP A 97 18.32 0.38 9.52
N VAL A 98 17.73 -0.76 9.25
CA VAL A 98 18.18 -2.05 9.81
C VAL A 98 18.40 -3.06 8.68
N GLU A 99 19.50 -3.82 8.78
CA GLU A 99 19.76 -4.97 7.91
C GLU A 99 18.78 -6.09 8.22
N THR A 100 18.12 -6.61 7.20
CA THR A 100 17.10 -7.64 7.35
C THR A 100 17.51 -8.96 6.71
N LYS A 101 16.87 -10.04 7.17
CA LYS A 101 16.99 -11.37 6.59
C LYS A 101 15.66 -11.83 6.04
N THR A 102 15.70 -12.58 4.94
CA THR A 102 14.54 -13.18 4.32
C THR A 102 14.59 -14.70 4.49
N GLY A 103 13.54 -15.27 5.05
CA GLY A 103 13.35 -16.70 5.21
C GLY A 103 12.36 -17.28 4.21
N PHE A 104 12.47 -18.59 4.02
CA PHE A 104 11.49 -19.43 3.31
C PHE A 104 11.13 -20.61 4.20
N TYR A 105 9.86 -20.93 4.27
CA TYR A 105 9.37 -22.17 4.83
C TYR A 105 8.78 -22.99 3.67
N THR A 106 9.44 -24.13 3.38
CA THR A 106 9.08 -25.02 2.29
C THR A 106 9.42 -26.45 2.67
N ASP A 107 8.56 -27.39 2.30
CA ASP A 107 8.70 -28.83 2.66
C ASP A 107 8.90 -29.03 4.17
N GLY A 108 8.19 -28.23 5.00
CA GLY A 108 8.26 -28.31 6.47
C GLY A 108 9.57 -27.81 7.09
N LYS A 109 10.40 -27.05 6.36
CA LYS A 109 11.72 -26.59 6.82
C LYS A 109 11.95 -25.11 6.53
N PHE A 110 12.72 -24.47 7.41
CA PHE A 110 13.18 -23.11 7.21
C PHE A 110 14.50 -23.06 6.43
N TYR A 111 14.57 -22.12 5.50
CA TYR A 111 15.76 -21.80 4.72
C TYR A 111 15.98 -20.30 4.71
N SER A 112 17.25 -19.85 4.78
CA SER A 112 17.63 -18.46 4.58
C SER A 112 17.90 -18.18 3.10
N MET A 113 17.48 -17.00 2.63
CA MET A 113 17.75 -16.52 1.26
C MET A 113 18.00 -15.00 1.25
N SER A 114 18.83 -14.52 2.18
CA SER A 114 19.05 -13.09 2.43
C SER A 114 20.19 -12.52 1.58
N ASP A 115 21.18 -13.34 1.22
CA ASP A 115 22.33 -12.93 0.44
C ASP A 115 22.64 -13.87 -0.75
N THR A 116 23.64 -13.50 -1.54
CA THR A 116 24.03 -14.29 -2.73
C THR A 116 24.56 -15.68 -2.37
N LYS A 117 25.28 -15.82 -1.23
CA LYS A 117 25.83 -17.11 -0.80
C LYS A 117 24.70 -18.06 -0.36
N GLU A 118 23.78 -17.55 0.44
CA GLU A 118 22.60 -18.31 0.87
C GLU A 118 21.72 -18.69 -0.34
N PHE A 119 21.53 -17.79 -1.30
CA PHE A 119 20.82 -18.08 -2.56
C PHE A 119 21.52 -19.21 -3.34
N LEU A 120 22.84 -19.18 -3.47
CA LEU A 120 23.58 -20.23 -4.17
C LEU A 120 23.56 -21.57 -3.43
N SER A 121 23.46 -21.56 -2.10
CA SER A 121 23.34 -22.78 -1.28
C SER A 121 21.91 -23.24 -1.06
N PHE A 122 20.88 -22.53 -1.56
CA PHE A 122 19.45 -22.85 -1.36
C PHE A 122 19.10 -24.25 -1.90
N PRO A 123 18.76 -25.24 -1.02
CA PRO A 123 18.68 -26.64 -1.42
C PRO A 123 17.54 -26.99 -2.40
N PRO A 124 16.36 -26.33 -2.35
CA PRO A 124 15.26 -26.68 -3.25
C PRO A 124 15.55 -26.46 -4.74
N LEU A 125 16.59 -25.64 -5.07
CA LEU A 125 16.96 -25.34 -6.45
C LEU A 125 18.35 -25.89 -6.80
N ASN A 126 18.48 -26.54 -7.97
CA ASN A 126 19.78 -26.89 -8.53
C ASN A 126 20.48 -25.65 -9.17
N LEU A 127 21.73 -25.79 -9.59
CA LEU A 127 22.52 -24.69 -10.11
C LEU A 127 21.90 -24.02 -11.35
N ILE A 128 21.36 -24.78 -12.28
CA ILE A 128 20.73 -24.27 -13.50
C ILE A 128 19.46 -23.48 -13.14
N GLU A 129 18.67 -23.98 -12.23
CA GLU A 129 17.47 -23.30 -11.71
C GLU A 129 17.83 -21.98 -11.03
N LYS A 130 18.89 -21.95 -10.21
CA LYS A 130 19.40 -20.72 -9.58
C LYS A 130 19.85 -19.69 -10.61
N LEU A 131 20.60 -20.11 -11.62
CA LEU A 131 21.04 -19.22 -12.72
C LEU A 131 19.82 -18.66 -13.50
N ARG A 132 18.81 -19.47 -13.78
CA ARG A 132 17.60 -19.01 -14.45
C ARG A 132 16.78 -18.05 -13.59
N LEU A 133 16.63 -18.32 -12.28
CA LEU A 133 15.95 -17.42 -11.36
C LEU A 133 16.67 -16.07 -11.25
N GLY A 134 17.99 -16.09 -11.01
CA GLY A 134 18.80 -14.88 -10.95
C GLY A 134 18.79 -14.09 -12.26
N GLY A 135 18.89 -14.78 -13.41
CA GLY A 135 18.79 -14.19 -14.75
C GLY A 135 17.43 -13.53 -15.01
N THR A 136 16.32 -14.16 -14.55
CA THR A 136 14.98 -13.59 -14.65
C THR A 136 14.85 -12.31 -13.83
N ILE A 137 15.34 -12.30 -12.60
CA ILE A 137 15.34 -11.12 -11.71
C ILE A 137 16.18 -10.00 -12.32
N PHE A 138 17.37 -10.32 -12.82
CA PHE A 138 18.24 -9.34 -13.48
C PHE A 138 17.58 -8.76 -14.73
N TYR A 139 17.02 -9.61 -15.60
CA TYR A 139 16.32 -9.16 -16.81
C TYR A 139 15.12 -8.27 -16.47
N ALA A 140 14.29 -8.66 -15.50
CA ALA A 140 13.17 -7.85 -15.02
C ALA A 140 13.64 -6.44 -14.63
N SER A 141 14.76 -6.33 -13.90
CA SER A 141 15.31 -5.04 -13.47
C SER A 141 15.74 -4.10 -14.60
N LYS A 142 15.95 -4.63 -15.82
CA LYS A 142 16.37 -3.86 -17.01
C LYS A 142 15.21 -3.44 -17.90
N ILE A 143 14.00 -3.96 -17.69
CA ILE A 143 12.84 -3.62 -18.49
C ILE A 143 12.39 -2.19 -18.16
N LYS A 144 12.40 -1.31 -19.16
CA LYS A 144 11.88 0.07 -19.06
C LYS A 144 10.44 0.17 -19.55
N ASN A 145 10.11 -0.54 -20.65
CA ASN A 145 8.76 -0.53 -21.21
C ASN A 145 7.88 -1.60 -20.55
N TRP A 146 7.33 -1.26 -19.39
CA TRP A 146 6.47 -2.13 -18.61
C TRP A 146 5.10 -2.39 -19.28
N LYS A 147 4.60 -1.48 -20.14
CA LYS A 147 3.33 -1.66 -20.86
C LYS A 147 3.30 -2.94 -21.72
N ARG A 148 4.45 -3.41 -22.18
CA ARG A 148 4.53 -4.71 -22.89
C ARG A 148 4.20 -5.89 -21.98
N LEU A 149 4.47 -5.76 -20.68
CA LEU A 149 4.24 -6.80 -19.69
C LEU A 149 2.75 -6.88 -19.29
N GLU A 150 1.95 -5.86 -19.55
CA GLU A 150 0.50 -5.92 -19.39
C GLU A 150 -0.20 -6.80 -20.43
N LYS A 151 0.50 -7.17 -21.51
CA LYS A 151 -0.05 -8.01 -22.61
C LYS A 151 0.22 -9.50 -22.42
N ILE A 152 0.89 -9.89 -21.36
CA ILE A 152 1.25 -11.27 -21.05
C ILE A 152 0.98 -11.57 -19.58
N THR A 153 0.45 -12.77 -19.29
CA THR A 153 0.23 -13.18 -17.89
C THR A 153 1.53 -13.43 -17.16
N VAL A 154 1.52 -13.23 -15.84
CA VAL A 154 2.69 -13.45 -14.97
C VAL A 154 3.19 -14.89 -15.09
N GLU A 155 2.29 -15.88 -15.13
CA GLU A 155 2.64 -17.29 -15.30
C GLU A 155 3.41 -17.53 -16.61
N LYS A 156 2.83 -17.11 -17.76
CA LYS A 156 3.45 -17.30 -19.08
C LYS A 156 4.83 -16.63 -19.16
N TRP A 157 4.97 -15.44 -18.58
CA TRP A 157 6.23 -14.71 -18.57
C TRP A 157 7.28 -15.39 -17.71
N LEU A 158 6.93 -15.81 -16.47
CA LEU A 158 7.84 -16.48 -15.55
C LEU A 158 8.25 -17.88 -16.07
N ARG A 159 7.32 -18.68 -16.58
CA ARG A 159 7.67 -19.99 -17.19
C ARG A 159 8.66 -19.83 -18.35
N ARG A 160 8.49 -18.80 -19.17
CA ARG A 160 9.42 -18.51 -20.28
C ARG A 160 10.84 -18.20 -19.80
N TRP A 161 11.00 -17.36 -18.78
CA TRP A 161 12.31 -16.88 -18.34
C TRP A 161 12.93 -17.74 -17.24
N SER A 162 12.20 -18.10 -16.23
CA SER A 162 12.69 -18.93 -15.11
C SER A 162 12.64 -20.44 -15.43
N GLY A 163 11.78 -20.88 -16.35
CA GLY A 163 11.50 -22.29 -16.65
C GLY A 163 10.42 -22.88 -15.74
N ASN A 164 9.86 -24.01 -16.19
CA ASN A 164 8.75 -24.66 -15.48
C ASN A 164 9.10 -25.07 -14.06
N SER A 165 10.25 -25.72 -13.87
CA SER A 165 10.66 -26.20 -12.55
C SER A 165 10.83 -25.08 -11.52
N VAL A 166 11.46 -23.95 -11.89
CA VAL A 166 11.59 -22.79 -11.00
C VAL A 166 10.24 -22.13 -10.75
N PHE A 167 9.39 -22.10 -11.79
CA PHE A 167 8.04 -21.60 -11.64
C PHE A 167 7.27 -22.40 -10.58
N GLU A 168 7.24 -23.70 -10.70
CA GLU A 168 6.48 -24.61 -9.82
C GLU A 168 7.02 -24.66 -8.39
N LYS A 169 8.35 -24.58 -8.22
CA LYS A 169 8.98 -24.65 -6.89
C LYS A 169 8.96 -23.31 -6.12
N ILE A 170 9.02 -22.17 -6.82
CA ILE A 170 9.20 -20.86 -6.20
C ILE A 170 8.07 -19.90 -6.53
N TRP A 171 7.85 -19.62 -7.84
CA TRP A 171 6.95 -18.55 -8.24
C TRP A 171 5.48 -18.88 -8.03
N GLU A 172 5.05 -20.06 -8.39
CA GLU A 172 3.65 -20.47 -8.27
C GLU A 172 3.17 -20.48 -6.81
N PRO A 173 3.88 -21.12 -5.85
CA PRO A 173 3.49 -21.03 -4.45
C PRO A 173 3.41 -19.58 -3.94
N LEU A 174 4.42 -18.75 -4.23
CA LEU A 174 4.42 -17.34 -3.82
C LEU A 174 3.26 -16.54 -4.46
N LEU A 175 2.98 -16.78 -5.74
CA LEU A 175 1.87 -16.13 -6.43
C LEU A 175 0.52 -16.60 -5.89
N LYS A 176 0.35 -17.89 -5.63
CA LYS A 176 -0.86 -18.44 -4.99
C LYS A 176 -1.07 -17.87 -3.59
N CYS A 177 -0.02 -17.82 -2.77
CA CYS A 177 -0.08 -17.21 -1.45
C CYS A 177 -0.52 -15.74 -1.50
N LYS A 178 -0.01 -14.96 -2.49
CA LYS A 178 -0.29 -13.52 -2.61
C LYS A 178 -1.58 -13.22 -3.36
N LEU A 179 -1.91 -13.96 -4.41
CA LEU A 179 -2.95 -13.63 -5.37
C LEU A 179 -4.08 -14.69 -5.44
N GLY A 180 -3.94 -15.82 -4.72
CA GLY A 180 -4.80 -16.98 -4.94
C GLY A 180 -4.79 -17.38 -6.42
N GLU A 181 -5.87 -17.93 -6.93
CA GLU A 181 -6.00 -18.33 -8.36
C GLU A 181 -6.03 -17.12 -9.33
N ALA A 182 -6.18 -15.90 -8.81
CA ALA A 182 -6.15 -14.69 -9.63
C ALA A 182 -4.79 -14.47 -10.34
N TYR A 183 -3.70 -15.11 -9.87
CA TYR A 183 -2.41 -15.03 -10.54
C TYR A 183 -2.47 -15.47 -12.01
N ARG A 184 -3.34 -16.41 -12.38
CA ARG A 184 -3.52 -16.89 -13.76
C ARG A 184 -3.97 -15.80 -14.74
N LYS A 185 -4.68 -14.79 -14.22
CA LYS A 185 -5.18 -13.63 -14.98
C LYS A 185 -4.35 -12.36 -14.76
N THR A 186 -3.41 -12.39 -13.80
CA THR A 186 -2.56 -11.25 -13.46
C THR A 186 -1.51 -11.01 -14.54
N ALA A 187 -1.30 -9.76 -14.92
CA ALA A 187 -0.27 -9.36 -15.89
C ALA A 187 1.14 -9.48 -15.31
N ALA A 188 2.12 -9.71 -16.18
CA ALA A 188 3.53 -9.81 -15.80
C ALA A 188 4.10 -8.49 -15.25
N SER A 189 3.46 -7.35 -15.50
CA SER A 189 3.79 -6.07 -14.90
C SER A 189 3.78 -6.10 -13.37
N PHE A 190 2.91 -6.92 -12.75
CA PHE A 190 2.84 -7.11 -11.30
C PHE A 190 4.17 -7.61 -10.71
N ILE A 191 4.68 -8.74 -11.20
CA ILE A 191 5.93 -9.31 -10.67
C ILE A 191 7.15 -8.49 -11.09
N TRP A 192 7.11 -7.85 -12.26
CA TRP A 192 8.13 -6.92 -12.70
C TRP A 192 8.26 -5.72 -11.73
N ALA A 193 7.14 -5.12 -11.35
CA ALA A 193 7.13 -3.99 -10.42
C ALA A 193 7.76 -4.37 -9.07
N HIS A 194 7.34 -5.51 -8.50
CA HIS A 194 7.89 -6.04 -7.26
C HIS A 194 9.40 -6.29 -7.37
N THR A 195 9.82 -7.06 -8.38
CA THR A 195 11.24 -7.40 -8.61
C THR A 195 12.10 -6.16 -8.84
N SER A 196 11.60 -5.19 -9.63
CA SER A 196 12.33 -3.95 -9.92
C SER A 196 12.53 -3.10 -8.68
N ARG A 197 11.51 -2.99 -7.80
CA ARG A 197 11.57 -2.25 -6.54
C ARG A 197 12.59 -2.87 -5.60
N MET A 198 12.54 -4.19 -5.39
CA MET A 198 13.49 -4.91 -4.54
C MET A 198 14.93 -4.85 -5.09
N TYR A 199 15.09 -4.97 -6.41
CA TYR A 199 16.41 -4.86 -7.03
C TYR A 199 17.01 -3.45 -6.90
N LYS A 200 16.19 -2.40 -7.04
CA LYS A 200 16.64 -1.01 -6.87
C LYS A 200 17.04 -0.73 -5.41
N ALA A 201 16.30 -1.26 -4.44
CA ALA A 201 16.61 -1.11 -3.03
C ALA A 201 18.00 -1.65 -2.66
N ARG A 202 18.45 -2.75 -3.31
CA ARG A 202 19.79 -3.34 -3.11
C ARG A 202 20.94 -2.58 -3.81
N ARG A 203 20.62 -1.69 -4.77
CA ARG A 203 21.65 -0.99 -5.59
C ARG A 203 22.16 0.30 -4.99
N THR A 204 21.70 0.73 -3.85
CA THR A 204 22.12 1.99 -3.21
C THR A 204 23.52 1.94 -2.55
N GLY A 205 24.39 1.04 -3.06
CA GLY A 205 25.77 0.87 -2.58
C GLY A 205 25.94 -0.13 -1.44
N LEU A 206 24.83 -0.57 -0.84
CA LEU A 206 24.81 -1.58 0.19
C LEU A 206 24.56 -2.96 -0.44
N LYS A 207 25.46 -3.93 -0.19
CA LYS A 207 25.31 -5.32 -0.67
C LYS A 207 24.21 -6.09 0.04
N LYS A 208 23.57 -5.48 1.05
CA LYS A 208 22.63 -6.09 1.97
C LYS A 208 21.26 -5.42 1.84
N GLU A 209 20.20 -6.17 2.14
CA GLU A 209 18.84 -5.67 2.18
C GLU A 209 18.67 -4.82 3.45
N MET A 210 18.28 -3.55 3.27
CA MET A 210 18.04 -2.62 4.36
C MET A 210 16.58 -2.17 4.31
N PHE A 211 15.89 -2.33 5.43
CA PHE A 211 14.55 -1.79 5.62
C PHE A 211 14.58 -0.72 6.69
N GLY A 212 13.74 0.28 6.52
CA GLY A 212 13.64 1.39 7.44
C GLY A 212 12.25 1.50 8.05
N TYR A 213 12.19 2.10 9.24
CA TYR A 213 10.97 2.55 9.87
C TYR A 213 11.21 3.88 10.59
N VAL A 214 10.16 4.64 10.88
CA VAL A 214 10.22 5.84 11.72
C VAL A 214 9.91 5.43 13.16
N GLU A 215 10.68 5.91 14.13
CA GLU A 215 10.42 5.69 15.56
C GLU A 215 8.97 6.04 15.91
N GLY A 216 8.26 5.14 16.60
CA GLY A 216 6.82 5.25 16.88
C GLY A 216 5.92 4.79 15.74
N GLY A 217 6.48 4.22 14.66
CA GLY A 217 5.71 3.69 13.52
C GLY A 217 5.03 4.75 12.68
N TYR A 218 4.02 4.36 11.90
CA TYR A 218 3.23 5.26 11.07
C TYR A 218 2.40 6.24 11.88
N ARG A 219 2.13 5.98 13.16
CA ARG A 219 1.52 6.96 14.06
C ARG A 219 2.28 8.30 14.02
N THR A 220 3.60 8.25 14.14
CA THR A 220 4.44 9.46 14.12
C THR A 220 4.31 10.24 12.80
N ILE A 221 4.25 9.53 11.67
CA ILE A 221 4.10 10.16 10.36
C ILE A 221 2.70 10.78 10.22
N ILE A 222 1.64 10.06 10.58
CA ILE A 222 0.24 10.50 10.44
C ILE A 222 -0.03 11.70 11.34
N GLU A 223 0.40 11.65 12.61
CA GLU A 223 0.25 12.76 13.55
C GLU A 223 0.99 14.02 13.06
N SER A 224 2.20 13.88 12.50
CA SER A 224 2.94 14.99 11.92
C SER A 224 2.25 15.55 10.67
N MET A 225 1.68 14.72 9.82
CA MET A 225 0.88 15.17 8.68
C MET A 225 -0.39 15.89 9.12
N GLU A 226 -1.08 15.39 10.14
CA GLU A 226 -2.28 16.00 10.69
C GLU A 226 -1.96 17.40 11.27
N GLN A 227 -0.85 17.54 11.99
CA GLN A 227 -0.39 18.84 12.51
C GLN A 227 -0.07 19.82 11.38
N GLU A 228 0.63 19.35 10.33
CA GLU A 228 0.94 20.18 9.16
C GLU A 228 -0.34 20.63 8.43
N LEU A 229 -1.30 19.71 8.22
CA LEU A 229 -2.59 20.04 7.61
C LEU A 229 -3.36 21.08 8.40
N LYS A 230 -3.40 20.99 9.74
CA LYS A 230 -4.03 21.98 10.61
C LYS A 230 -3.32 23.34 10.51
N SER A 231 -1.99 23.35 10.45
CA SER A 231 -1.21 24.57 10.30
C SER A 231 -1.45 25.29 8.97
N LEU A 232 -1.75 24.51 7.92
CA LEU A 232 -2.12 24.98 6.58
C LEU A 232 -3.60 25.40 6.45
N GLY A 233 -4.39 25.30 7.53
CA GLY A 233 -5.80 25.68 7.54
C GLY A 233 -6.76 24.62 6.95
N VAL A 234 -6.31 23.38 6.75
CA VAL A 234 -7.18 22.30 6.26
C VAL A 234 -8.20 21.93 7.32
N THR A 235 -9.48 21.90 6.95
CA THR A 235 -10.54 21.34 7.79
C THR A 235 -10.49 19.80 7.73
N ILE A 236 -10.38 19.16 8.90
CA ILE A 236 -10.33 17.68 8.99
C ILE A 236 -11.60 17.19 9.68
N LYS A 237 -12.36 16.32 8.99
CA LYS A 237 -13.56 15.64 9.49
C LYS A 237 -13.31 14.15 9.56
N THR A 238 -13.22 13.58 10.76
CA THR A 238 -13.12 12.15 11.00
C THR A 238 -14.42 11.60 11.58
N GLY A 239 -14.65 10.28 11.45
CA GLY A 239 -15.92 9.67 11.86
C GLY A 239 -17.11 10.06 10.98
N CYS A 240 -16.86 10.56 9.76
CA CYS A 240 -17.85 11.08 8.83
C CYS A 240 -17.96 10.19 7.58
N PRO A 241 -18.59 9.03 7.65
CA PRO A 241 -18.75 8.13 6.51
C PRO A 241 -19.65 8.78 5.45
N THR A 242 -19.07 9.12 4.30
CA THR A 242 -19.79 9.71 3.16
C THR A 242 -20.83 8.71 2.64
N SER A 243 -22.08 9.16 2.56
CA SER A 243 -23.21 8.38 2.04
C SER A 243 -23.58 8.75 0.62
N LYS A 244 -23.40 10.03 0.24
CA LYS A 244 -23.73 10.54 -1.11
C LYS A 244 -22.82 11.70 -1.50
N VAL A 245 -22.47 11.75 -2.78
CA VAL A 245 -21.83 12.89 -3.45
C VAL A 245 -22.61 13.17 -4.72
N GLU A 246 -23.23 14.35 -4.79
CA GLU A 246 -24.13 14.74 -5.90
C GLU A 246 -23.86 16.18 -6.32
N LYS A 247 -23.85 16.45 -7.62
CA LYS A 247 -23.70 17.80 -8.16
C LYS A 247 -25.07 18.48 -8.29
N GLY A 248 -25.27 19.56 -7.57
CA GLY A 248 -26.48 20.35 -7.62
C GLY A 248 -26.61 21.21 -8.89
N SER A 249 -27.81 21.72 -9.15
CA SER A 249 -28.06 22.65 -10.26
C SER A 249 -27.35 23.99 -10.10
N ASP A 250 -26.89 24.32 -8.89
CA ASP A 250 -26.04 25.47 -8.56
C ASP A 250 -24.57 25.28 -8.95
N GLY A 251 -24.21 24.08 -9.45
CA GLY A 251 -22.86 23.71 -9.85
C GLY A 251 -21.99 23.22 -8.69
N GLN A 252 -22.44 23.29 -7.45
CA GLN A 252 -21.74 22.80 -6.28
C GLN A 252 -22.07 21.33 -5.99
N PHE A 253 -21.13 20.65 -5.36
CA PHE A 253 -21.33 19.30 -4.84
C PHE A 253 -21.91 19.36 -3.44
N THR A 254 -22.92 18.53 -3.17
CA THR A 254 -23.40 18.21 -1.84
C THR A 254 -22.80 16.88 -1.40
N VAL A 255 -22.11 16.90 -0.28
CA VAL A 255 -21.53 15.70 0.37
C VAL A 255 -22.34 15.41 1.62
N GLU A 256 -23.07 14.26 1.61
CA GLU A 256 -23.89 13.78 2.72
C GLU A 256 -23.13 12.73 3.52
N TYR A 257 -23.43 12.63 4.81
CA TYR A 257 -22.81 11.70 5.75
C TYR A 257 -23.86 10.69 6.26
N ALA A 258 -23.44 9.43 6.48
CA ALA A 258 -24.38 8.37 6.89
C ALA A 258 -24.86 8.51 8.34
N ASN A 259 -24.13 9.23 9.18
CA ASN A 259 -24.36 9.37 10.61
C ASN A 259 -24.76 10.80 11.02
N GLU A 260 -24.97 11.69 10.07
CA GLU A 260 -25.37 13.08 10.31
C GLU A 260 -26.51 13.47 9.36
N GLU A 261 -27.41 14.34 9.82
CA GLU A 261 -28.45 14.96 8.97
C GLU A 261 -27.90 16.16 8.16
N SER A 262 -26.68 16.63 8.52
CA SER A 262 -26.02 17.75 7.86
C SER A 262 -25.29 17.31 6.59
N ALA A 263 -25.26 18.19 5.61
CA ALA A 263 -24.47 18.03 4.39
C ALA A 263 -23.58 19.26 4.18
N ASP A 264 -22.41 19.07 3.61
CA ASP A 264 -21.51 20.15 3.25
C ASP A 264 -21.52 20.40 1.74
N LYS A 265 -21.30 21.66 1.35
CA LYS A 265 -21.17 22.07 -0.04
C LYS A 265 -19.74 22.39 -0.44
N PHE A 266 -19.35 21.92 -1.61
CA PHE A 266 -18.03 22.09 -2.20
C PHE A 266 -18.11 22.43 -3.68
N ASP A 267 -17.12 23.13 -4.19
CA ASP A 267 -17.02 23.44 -5.61
C ASP A 267 -16.38 22.28 -6.38
N ARG A 268 -15.55 21.48 -5.71
CA ARG A 268 -14.79 20.35 -6.27
C ARG A 268 -14.68 19.20 -5.27
N VAL A 269 -14.67 17.98 -5.79
CA VAL A 269 -14.54 16.76 -4.97
C VAL A 269 -13.48 15.82 -5.56
N ILE A 270 -12.55 15.36 -4.74
CA ILE A 270 -11.62 14.28 -5.06
C ILE A 270 -11.95 13.06 -4.20
N MET A 271 -12.34 11.97 -4.85
CA MET A 271 -12.58 10.70 -4.19
C MET A 271 -11.31 9.86 -4.17
N THR A 272 -10.83 9.49 -2.97
CA THR A 272 -9.64 8.62 -2.81
C THR A 272 -9.98 7.23 -2.28
N THR A 273 -11.27 6.94 -2.18
CA THR A 273 -11.82 5.68 -1.66
C THR A 273 -11.75 4.55 -2.68
N PRO A 274 -11.80 3.27 -2.25
CA PRO A 274 -11.92 2.13 -3.16
C PRO A 274 -13.15 2.21 -4.07
N ASN A 275 -13.06 1.62 -5.27
CA ASN A 275 -14.08 1.70 -6.31
C ASN A 275 -15.48 1.25 -5.84
N ALA A 276 -15.58 0.23 -5.00
CA ALA A 276 -16.84 -0.23 -4.44
C ALA A 276 -17.60 0.85 -3.61
N ILE A 277 -16.86 1.81 -3.04
CA ILE A 277 -17.45 2.97 -2.36
C ILE A 277 -17.96 3.98 -3.40
N LEU A 278 -17.15 4.25 -4.45
CA LEU A 278 -17.48 5.22 -5.51
C LEU A 278 -18.82 4.93 -6.16
N GLU A 279 -19.06 3.67 -6.55
CA GLU A 279 -20.31 3.25 -7.21
C GLU A 279 -21.54 3.54 -6.36
N ARG A 280 -21.39 3.41 -5.04
CA ARG A 280 -22.48 3.62 -4.09
C ARG A 280 -22.73 5.10 -3.82
N VAL A 281 -21.67 5.91 -3.69
CA VAL A 281 -21.80 7.29 -3.19
C VAL A 281 -21.82 8.34 -4.29
N CYS A 282 -21.20 8.08 -5.46
CA CYS A 282 -21.15 9.02 -6.59
C CYS A 282 -22.28 8.69 -7.61
N THR A 283 -23.47 9.19 -7.34
CA THR A 283 -24.69 8.83 -8.10
C THR A 283 -24.67 9.33 -9.54
N ASP A 284 -23.99 10.44 -9.81
CA ASP A 284 -23.98 11.15 -11.12
C ASP A 284 -22.96 10.58 -12.12
N LEU A 285 -22.10 9.63 -11.70
CA LEU A 285 -21.19 8.97 -12.62
C LEU A 285 -21.97 8.25 -13.73
N SER A 286 -21.46 8.34 -14.97
CA SER A 286 -22.05 7.65 -16.11
C SER A 286 -22.04 6.12 -15.92
N ALA A 287 -23.00 5.44 -16.57
CA ALA A 287 -23.05 3.97 -16.53
C ALA A 287 -21.76 3.32 -17.04
N GLN A 288 -21.08 3.94 -18.00
CA GLN A 288 -19.81 3.46 -18.54
C GLN A 288 -18.68 3.55 -17.51
N GLU A 289 -18.61 4.65 -16.74
CA GLU A 289 -17.62 4.82 -15.68
C GLU A 289 -17.87 3.82 -14.55
N LYS A 290 -19.12 3.70 -14.08
CA LYS A 290 -19.52 2.71 -13.07
C LYS A 290 -19.10 1.29 -13.50
N GLN A 291 -19.37 0.92 -14.76
CA GLN A 291 -18.95 -0.38 -15.31
C GLN A 291 -17.42 -0.55 -15.32
N LYS A 292 -16.65 0.48 -15.65
CA LYS A 292 -15.18 0.41 -15.62
C LYS A 292 -14.65 0.27 -14.19
N PHE A 293 -15.24 0.97 -13.22
CA PHE A 293 -14.86 0.85 -11.81
C PHE A 293 -15.20 -0.52 -11.22
N SER A 294 -16.39 -1.08 -11.54
CA SER A 294 -16.79 -2.42 -11.08
C SER A 294 -15.95 -3.54 -11.67
N ASN A 295 -15.34 -3.34 -12.83
CA ASN A 295 -14.45 -4.32 -13.46
C ASN A 295 -13.07 -4.41 -12.80
N VAL A 296 -12.72 -3.52 -11.87
CA VAL A 296 -11.47 -3.58 -11.13
C VAL A 296 -11.58 -4.61 -10.01
N ASN A 297 -10.87 -5.72 -10.17
CA ASN A 297 -10.82 -6.76 -9.15
C ASN A 297 -9.85 -6.37 -8.02
N TYR A 298 -10.29 -6.51 -6.78
CA TYR A 298 -9.47 -6.28 -5.59
C TYR A 298 -9.14 -7.57 -4.87
N LEU A 299 -7.95 -7.61 -4.29
CA LEU A 299 -7.66 -8.48 -3.16
C LEU A 299 -7.94 -7.73 -1.87
N GLY A 300 -8.56 -8.43 -0.94
CA GLY A 300 -8.62 -8.05 0.44
C GLY A 300 -7.50 -8.67 1.26
N ILE A 301 -7.49 -8.35 2.53
CA ILE A 301 -6.56 -8.90 3.51
C ILE A 301 -7.30 -9.24 4.81
N VAL A 302 -7.00 -10.42 5.34
CA VAL A 302 -7.18 -10.75 6.77
C VAL A 302 -5.78 -10.78 7.36
N CYS A 303 -5.51 -9.89 8.31
CA CYS A 303 -4.18 -9.75 8.89
C CYS A 303 -4.27 -9.80 10.41
N ALA A 304 -3.64 -10.78 11.02
CA ALA A 304 -3.48 -10.79 12.46
C ALA A 304 -2.20 -10.05 12.86
N SER A 305 -2.30 -9.25 13.93
CA SER A 305 -1.19 -8.63 14.63
C SER A 305 -1.05 -9.30 16.00
N LEU A 306 0.13 -9.80 16.30
CA LEU A 306 0.44 -10.53 17.53
C LEU A 306 1.52 -9.79 18.31
N LEU A 307 1.26 -9.59 19.60
CA LEU A 307 2.29 -9.22 20.56
C LEU A 307 2.72 -10.48 21.31
N LEU A 308 4.00 -10.81 21.25
CA LEU A 308 4.57 -12.03 21.80
C LEU A 308 5.62 -11.73 22.86
N LYS A 309 5.78 -12.60 23.84
CA LYS A 309 6.84 -12.51 24.87
C LYS A 309 8.24 -12.62 24.28
N LYS A 310 8.41 -13.32 23.16
CA LYS A 310 9.69 -13.58 22.50
C LYS A 310 9.53 -13.64 20.97
N PRO A 311 10.58 -13.35 20.18
CA PRO A 311 10.51 -13.42 18.74
C PRO A 311 10.34 -14.86 18.24
N LEU A 312 9.66 -15.02 17.10
CA LEU A 312 9.54 -16.31 16.41
C LEU A 312 10.80 -16.67 15.62
N SER A 313 11.41 -15.68 14.99
CA SER A 313 12.55 -15.93 14.10
C SER A 313 13.46 -14.69 13.94
N VAL A 314 14.59 -14.91 13.26
CA VAL A 314 15.51 -13.83 12.86
C VAL A 314 15.20 -13.26 11.47
N TYR A 315 14.15 -13.75 10.83
CA TYR A 315 13.75 -13.31 9.50
C TYR A 315 12.68 -12.24 9.60
N TYR A 316 12.90 -11.09 8.93
CA TYR A 316 11.86 -10.08 8.81
C TYR A 316 10.62 -10.65 8.11
N VAL A 317 10.82 -11.29 6.96
CA VAL A 317 9.78 -12.01 6.25
C VAL A 317 10.14 -13.46 6.11
N THR A 318 9.24 -14.36 6.48
CA THR A 318 9.27 -15.77 6.12
C THR A 318 8.22 -16.01 5.05
N ASN A 319 8.67 -16.27 3.83
CA ASN A 319 7.81 -16.65 2.72
C ASN A 319 7.36 -18.10 2.89
N LEU A 320 6.07 -18.35 2.70
CA LEU A 320 5.44 -19.65 2.94
C LEU A 320 5.05 -20.26 1.59
N THR A 321 5.43 -21.50 1.36
CA THR A 321 5.13 -22.22 0.11
C THR A 321 4.32 -23.48 0.32
N ASP A 322 4.19 -23.94 1.57
CA ASP A 322 3.42 -25.13 1.92
C ASP A 322 1.92 -24.81 1.93
N ASP A 323 1.11 -25.54 1.16
CA ASP A 323 -0.32 -25.27 0.96
C ASP A 323 -1.18 -25.39 2.22
N TRP A 324 -0.71 -26.12 3.24
CA TRP A 324 -1.42 -26.27 4.51
C TRP A 324 -1.36 -25.02 5.39
N VAL A 325 -0.46 -24.09 5.12
CA VAL A 325 -0.29 -22.88 5.95
C VAL A 325 -1.36 -21.85 5.61
N PRO A 326 -2.16 -21.41 6.58
CA PRO A 326 -3.33 -20.55 6.31
C PRO A 326 -2.96 -19.09 5.99
N MET A 327 -1.73 -18.62 6.31
CA MET A 327 -1.27 -17.25 6.05
C MET A 327 -0.38 -17.18 4.81
N THR A 328 -0.18 -15.96 4.28
CA THR A 328 0.68 -15.68 3.12
C THR A 328 2.15 -15.60 3.50
N ALA A 329 2.44 -15.09 4.67
CA ALA A 329 3.79 -14.90 5.21
C ALA A 329 3.73 -14.78 6.73
N VAL A 330 4.88 -14.93 7.39
CA VAL A 330 5.12 -14.47 8.76
C VAL A 330 6.05 -13.26 8.69
N ILE A 331 5.62 -12.13 9.25
CA ILE A 331 6.40 -10.89 9.29
C ILE A 331 6.81 -10.64 10.73
N GLU A 332 8.08 -10.84 11.04
CA GLU A 332 8.66 -10.56 12.36
C GLU A 332 9.14 -9.10 12.40
N MET A 333 8.26 -8.21 12.86
CA MET A 333 8.53 -6.77 12.84
C MET A 333 9.65 -6.36 13.80
N THR A 334 9.83 -7.11 14.86
CA THR A 334 10.87 -6.88 15.88
C THR A 334 12.29 -7.13 15.38
N THR A 335 12.46 -7.68 14.19
CA THR A 335 13.77 -7.71 13.52
C THR A 335 14.22 -6.34 13.01
N ILE A 336 13.28 -5.37 12.93
CA ILE A 336 13.51 -4.01 12.47
C ILE A 336 13.26 -3.01 13.60
N VAL A 337 12.11 -3.11 14.27
CA VAL A 337 11.68 -2.22 15.34
C VAL A 337 12.40 -2.56 16.65
N ASP A 338 12.89 -1.53 17.36
CA ASP A 338 13.48 -1.72 18.69
C ASP A 338 12.42 -2.29 19.65
N PRO A 339 12.64 -3.45 20.28
CA PRO A 339 11.72 -4.03 21.25
C PRO A 339 11.31 -3.07 22.38
N LYS A 340 12.15 -2.08 22.72
CA LYS A 340 11.82 -1.05 23.73
C LYS A 340 10.58 -0.25 23.37
N GLU A 341 10.32 -0.01 22.07
CA GLU A 341 9.10 0.67 21.59
C GLU A 341 7.85 -0.21 21.77
N LEU A 342 8.04 -1.49 21.98
CA LEU A 342 7.00 -2.53 22.12
C LEU A 342 6.92 -3.08 23.55
N GLY A 343 7.41 -2.34 24.55
CA GLY A 343 7.43 -2.78 25.94
C GLY A 343 8.35 -3.96 26.22
N GLY A 344 9.38 -4.19 25.39
CA GLY A 344 10.30 -5.33 25.47
C GLY A 344 9.78 -6.61 24.79
N ASN A 345 8.64 -6.54 24.11
CA ASN A 345 7.97 -7.66 23.47
C ASN A 345 8.29 -7.75 21.97
N SER A 346 7.84 -8.83 21.33
CA SER A 346 7.95 -9.05 19.89
C SER A 346 6.63 -8.79 19.18
N LEU A 347 6.68 -8.16 18.01
CA LEU A 347 5.55 -7.88 17.15
C LEU A 347 5.61 -8.69 15.86
N VAL A 348 4.58 -9.48 15.63
CA VAL A 348 4.44 -10.36 14.45
C VAL A 348 3.16 -10.04 13.71
N TYR A 349 3.22 -10.02 12.38
CA TYR A 349 2.03 -9.95 11.51
C TYR A 349 1.88 -11.23 10.70
N LEU A 350 0.63 -11.69 10.60
CA LEU A 350 0.22 -12.86 9.84
C LEU A 350 -0.79 -12.44 8.77
N PRO A 351 -0.34 -11.93 7.62
CA PRO A 351 -1.23 -11.52 6.53
C PRO A 351 -1.76 -12.73 5.74
N LYS A 352 -3.03 -12.68 5.34
CA LYS A 352 -3.63 -13.56 4.33
C LYS A 352 -4.33 -12.72 3.29
N TYR A 353 -3.80 -12.70 2.07
CA TYR A 353 -4.43 -12.03 0.93
C TYR A 353 -5.41 -12.97 0.24
N ILE A 354 -6.64 -12.51 0.06
CA ILE A 354 -7.75 -13.31 -0.47
C ILE A 354 -8.71 -12.43 -1.28
N PRO A 355 -9.47 -12.99 -2.25
CA PRO A 355 -10.56 -12.27 -2.91
C PRO A 355 -11.57 -11.72 -1.91
N ALA A 356 -12.22 -10.60 -2.25
CA ALA A 356 -13.16 -9.91 -1.35
C ALA A 356 -14.34 -10.78 -0.89
N GLU A 357 -14.68 -11.79 -1.69
CA GLU A 357 -15.81 -12.73 -1.45
C GLU A 357 -15.40 -14.00 -0.69
N HIS A 358 -14.12 -14.13 -0.31
CA HIS A 358 -13.61 -15.34 0.34
C HIS A 358 -14.22 -15.50 1.75
N GLU A 359 -14.62 -16.73 2.08
CA GLU A 359 -15.29 -17.11 3.33
C GLU A 359 -14.54 -16.70 4.61
N MET A 360 -13.21 -16.56 4.56
CA MET A 360 -12.39 -16.16 5.70
C MET A 360 -12.75 -14.77 6.24
N PHE A 361 -13.36 -13.90 5.42
CA PHE A 361 -13.85 -12.61 5.91
C PHE A 361 -15.05 -12.73 6.85
N ASP A 362 -15.77 -13.83 6.79
CA ASP A 362 -16.99 -14.08 7.56
C ASP A 362 -16.74 -15.01 8.76
N LYS A 363 -15.51 -15.57 8.88
CA LYS A 363 -15.09 -16.34 10.06
C LYS A 363 -14.96 -15.44 11.29
N THR A 364 -15.27 -16.00 12.44
CA THR A 364 -15.06 -15.33 13.73
C THR A 364 -13.59 -15.09 14.03
N ASP A 365 -13.31 -14.17 14.94
CA ASP A 365 -11.91 -13.91 15.36
C ASP A 365 -11.28 -15.15 15.99
N ASP A 366 -12.06 -15.92 16.78
CA ASP A 366 -11.58 -17.14 17.40
C ASP A 366 -11.22 -18.22 16.37
N GLU A 367 -12.02 -18.41 15.32
CA GLU A 367 -11.71 -19.37 14.25
C GLU A 367 -10.43 -18.99 13.48
N VAL A 368 -10.23 -17.71 13.17
CA VAL A 368 -9.02 -17.23 12.52
C VAL A 368 -7.81 -17.36 13.44
N LYS A 369 -7.96 -16.97 14.71
CA LYS A 369 -6.94 -17.07 15.74
C LYS A 369 -6.50 -18.52 15.95
N GLU A 370 -7.44 -19.44 16.10
CA GLU A 370 -7.15 -20.86 16.28
C GLU A 370 -6.36 -21.42 15.09
N SER A 371 -6.82 -21.14 13.86
CA SER A 371 -6.15 -21.58 12.63
C SER A 371 -4.71 -21.05 12.51
N PHE A 372 -4.49 -19.77 12.85
CA PHE A 372 -3.18 -19.15 12.73
C PHE A 372 -2.23 -19.63 13.83
N LEU A 373 -2.70 -19.72 15.09
CA LEU A 373 -1.87 -20.21 16.19
C LEU A 373 -1.47 -21.67 16.04
N ALA A 374 -2.41 -22.54 15.61
CA ALA A 374 -2.10 -23.94 15.32
C ALA A 374 -1.02 -24.07 14.21
N ALA A 375 -1.03 -23.21 13.21
CA ALA A 375 0.00 -23.18 12.19
C ALA A 375 1.35 -22.72 12.76
N LEU A 376 1.39 -21.71 13.64
CA LEU A 376 2.62 -21.27 14.28
C LEU A 376 3.21 -22.36 15.18
N GLU A 377 2.41 -23.06 15.99
CA GLU A 377 2.83 -24.19 16.82
C GLU A 377 3.49 -25.30 15.97
N ARG A 378 2.93 -25.58 14.81
CA ARG A 378 3.50 -26.58 13.90
C ARG A 378 4.79 -26.11 13.21
N MET A 379 4.89 -24.81 12.88
CA MET A 379 6.05 -24.24 12.18
C MET A 379 7.22 -23.99 13.15
N TYR A 380 6.95 -23.50 14.34
CA TYR A 380 7.94 -23.03 15.32
C TYR A 380 7.89 -23.89 16.60
N PRO A 381 8.74 -24.91 16.74
CA PRO A 381 8.67 -25.85 17.86
C PRO A 381 8.81 -25.20 19.26
N ASP A 382 9.48 -24.05 19.33
CA ASP A 382 9.66 -23.30 20.59
C ASP A 382 8.52 -22.32 20.90
N PHE A 383 7.56 -22.14 19.98
CA PHE A 383 6.41 -21.27 20.18
C PHE A 383 5.32 -22.01 20.97
N THR A 384 4.73 -21.34 21.92
CA THR A 384 3.55 -21.80 22.66
C THR A 384 2.49 -20.71 22.72
N ARG A 385 1.25 -21.08 22.95
CA ARG A 385 0.13 -20.12 23.07
C ARG A 385 0.30 -19.18 24.27
N ASP A 386 1.03 -19.61 25.29
CA ASP A 386 1.34 -18.79 26.47
C ASP A 386 2.30 -17.63 26.15
N ASP A 387 2.96 -17.67 24.98
CA ASP A 387 3.80 -16.57 24.50
C ASP A 387 2.94 -15.40 23.96
N VAL A 388 1.65 -15.60 23.68
CA VAL A 388 0.78 -14.59 23.08
C VAL A 388 0.22 -13.65 24.15
N LEU A 389 0.63 -12.39 24.09
CA LEU A 389 0.16 -11.32 24.99
C LEU A 389 -1.07 -10.61 24.43
N ALA A 390 -1.13 -10.40 23.11
CA ALA A 390 -2.28 -9.83 22.42
C ALA A 390 -2.40 -10.40 21.01
N PHE A 391 -3.63 -10.46 20.51
CA PHE A 391 -3.96 -10.95 19.18
C PHE A 391 -5.14 -10.15 18.62
N GLU A 392 -4.91 -9.36 17.56
CA GLU A 392 -5.93 -8.56 16.94
C GLU A 392 -6.04 -8.88 15.44
N ILE A 393 -7.24 -8.82 14.88
CA ILE A 393 -7.50 -9.18 13.47
C ILE A 393 -8.07 -8.01 12.71
N SER A 394 -7.38 -7.60 11.66
CA SER A 394 -7.88 -6.64 10.68
C SER A 394 -8.46 -7.37 9.47
N ARG A 395 -9.64 -6.95 9.01
CA ARG A 395 -10.30 -7.43 7.79
C ARG A 395 -10.59 -6.25 6.88
N VAL A 396 -9.98 -6.24 5.69
CA VAL A 396 -10.24 -5.21 4.69
C VAL A 396 -10.46 -5.87 3.33
N ARG A 397 -11.66 -5.73 2.78
CA ARG A 397 -12.06 -6.43 1.53
C ARG A 397 -11.44 -5.83 0.27
N ASN A 398 -11.15 -4.53 0.24
CA ASN A 398 -10.65 -3.83 -0.95
C ASN A 398 -9.30 -3.16 -0.64
N VAL A 399 -8.21 -3.92 -0.71
CA VAL A 399 -6.86 -3.44 -0.39
C VAL A 399 -6.06 -3.14 -1.65
N MET A 400 -5.89 -4.14 -2.52
CA MET A 400 -5.00 -4.04 -3.66
C MET A 400 -5.72 -4.43 -4.95
N ALA A 401 -5.78 -3.51 -5.91
CA ALA A 401 -6.27 -3.83 -7.24
C ALA A 401 -5.32 -4.82 -7.94
N ILE A 402 -5.88 -5.85 -8.56
CA ILE A 402 -5.13 -6.86 -9.32
C ILE A 402 -4.92 -6.35 -10.74
N PRO A 403 -3.68 -6.10 -11.19
CA PRO A 403 -3.45 -5.67 -12.56
C PRO A 403 -3.63 -6.86 -13.52
N THR A 404 -4.80 -6.94 -14.14
CA THR A 404 -5.12 -7.91 -15.19
C THR A 404 -4.46 -7.52 -16.52
N LEU A 405 -4.67 -8.33 -17.58
CA LEU A 405 -4.13 -7.99 -18.89
C LEU A 405 -4.71 -6.64 -19.38
N ARG A 406 -3.83 -5.78 -19.91
CA ARG A 406 -4.15 -4.42 -20.40
C ARG A 406 -4.82 -3.54 -19.33
N TYR A 407 -4.43 -3.70 -18.10
CA TYR A 407 -5.05 -3.02 -16.96
C TYR A 407 -5.07 -1.49 -17.12
N SER A 408 -3.95 -0.89 -17.56
CA SER A 408 -3.88 0.56 -17.77
C SER A 408 -4.81 1.09 -18.87
N GLU A 409 -5.23 0.23 -19.81
CA GLU A 409 -6.17 0.59 -20.87
C GLU A 409 -7.64 0.44 -20.42
N SER A 410 -7.89 -0.31 -19.34
CA SER A 410 -9.24 -0.60 -18.82
C SER A 410 -9.72 0.37 -17.76
N LEU A 411 -8.81 1.08 -17.10
CA LEU A 411 -9.18 2.06 -16.07
C LEU A 411 -9.91 3.26 -16.67
N PRO A 412 -10.89 3.83 -15.96
CA PRO A 412 -11.43 5.14 -16.32
C PRO A 412 -10.36 6.22 -16.12
N GLU A 413 -10.58 7.39 -16.72
CA GLU A 413 -9.74 8.56 -16.44
C GLU A 413 -9.99 9.07 -15.02
N MET A 414 -9.00 9.79 -14.44
CA MET A 414 -9.15 10.42 -13.14
C MET A 414 -10.19 11.55 -13.15
N ASN A 415 -10.29 12.24 -14.29
CA ASN A 415 -11.35 13.20 -14.57
C ASN A 415 -12.61 12.43 -14.96
N THR A 416 -13.70 12.65 -14.24
CA THR A 416 -14.96 11.95 -14.53
C THR A 416 -15.82 12.71 -15.55
N SER A 417 -16.91 12.09 -15.97
CA SER A 417 -17.94 12.75 -16.80
C SER A 417 -18.67 13.90 -16.06
N VAL A 418 -18.51 13.97 -14.74
CA VAL A 418 -19.08 15.02 -13.89
C VAL A 418 -18.01 16.08 -13.63
N ASP A 419 -18.15 17.23 -14.30
CA ASP A 419 -17.20 18.33 -14.15
C ASP A 419 -16.99 18.71 -12.67
N GLY A 420 -15.72 18.73 -12.22
CA GLY A 420 -15.33 19.00 -10.84
C GLY A 420 -15.31 17.79 -9.90
N LEU A 421 -15.68 16.58 -10.38
CA LEU A 421 -15.53 15.33 -9.64
C LEU A 421 -14.33 14.55 -10.18
N TYR A 422 -13.38 14.28 -9.32
CA TYR A 422 -12.14 13.55 -9.63
C TYR A 422 -12.06 12.27 -8.83
N ILE A 423 -11.48 11.23 -9.42
CA ILE A 423 -11.23 9.95 -8.75
C ILE A 423 -9.75 9.62 -8.80
N VAL A 424 -9.12 9.56 -7.63
CA VAL A 424 -7.70 9.29 -7.46
C VAL A 424 -7.53 8.28 -6.33
N ASN A 425 -7.36 6.99 -6.64
CA ASN A 425 -7.23 5.97 -5.61
C ASN A 425 -6.17 4.90 -5.98
N SER A 426 -6.02 3.90 -5.15
CA SER A 426 -5.00 2.85 -5.32
C SER A 426 -5.12 2.01 -6.60
N SER A 427 -6.27 2.05 -7.31
CA SER A 427 -6.41 1.34 -8.60
C SER A 427 -5.53 1.94 -9.70
N TYR A 428 -5.11 3.19 -9.56
CA TYR A 428 -4.19 3.84 -10.50
C TYR A 428 -2.71 3.54 -10.25
N ILE A 429 -2.36 2.68 -9.30
CA ILE A 429 -0.98 2.22 -9.11
C ILE A 429 -0.61 1.22 -10.21
N LEU A 430 -0.07 1.73 -11.31
CA LEU A 430 0.24 0.94 -12.51
C LEU A 430 1.67 0.37 -12.53
N LYS A 431 2.62 1.04 -11.89
CA LYS A 431 4.06 0.73 -11.95
C LYS A 431 4.62 0.16 -10.65
N GLY A 432 3.75 -0.22 -9.74
CA GLY A 432 4.14 -0.68 -8.41
C GLY A 432 3.14 -1.67 -7.82
N ASN A 433 3.45 -2.12 -6.61
CA ASN A 433 2.49 -2.80 -5.75
C ASN A 433 2.01 -1.79 -4.71
N LEU A 434 0.81 -1.96 -4.18
CA LEU A 434 0.29 -1.09 -3.13
C LEU A 434 1.29 -0.99 -1.97
N ASN A 435 1.74 0.21 -1.71
CA ASN A 435 2.55 0.63 -0.57
C ASN A 435 2.45 2.16 -0.43
N VAL A 436 2.94 2.69 0.68
CA VAL A 436 2.80 4.13 0.97
C VAL A 436 3.54 5.00 -0.04
N ASN A 437 4.75 4.61 -0.49
CA ASN A 437 5.47 5.38 -1.51
C ASN A 437 4.68 5.52 -2.82
N GLU A 438 4.02 4.44 -3.27
CA GLU A 438 3.18 4.49 -4.47
C GLU A 438 1.90 5.31 -4.25
N SER A 439 1.31 5.27 -3.04
CA SER A 439 0.17 6.12 -2.70
C SER A 439 0.52 7.60 -2.76
N ILE A 440 1.70 7.99 -2.24
CA ILE A 440 2.22 9.35 -2.36
C ILE A 440 2.50 9.71 -3.82
N THR A 441 3.10 8.78 -4.58
CA THR A 441 3.41 9.00 -6.02
C THR A 441 2.13 9.30 -6.80
N ILE A 442 1.07 8.49 -6.62
CA ILE A 442 -0.21 8.71 -7.31
C ILE A 442 -0.85 10.03 -6.89
N ALA A 443 -0.79 10.40 -5.60
CA ALA A 443 -1.32 11.68 -5.13
C ALA A 443 -0.62 12.87 -5.81
N GLU A 444 0.70 12.86 -5.90
CA GLU A 444 1.49 13.93 -6.51
C GLU A 444 1.33 13.97 -8.05
N ASP A 445 1.34 12.81 -8.72
CA ASP A 445 1.14 12.72 -10.18
C ASP A 445 -0.30 13.13 -10.58
N ALA A 446 -1.30 12.81 -9.75
CA ALA A 446 -2.70 13.16 -9.99
C ALA A 446 -2.97 14.66 -9.81
N LEU A 447 -2.31 15.30 -8.85
CA LEU A 447 -2.45 16.73 -8.60
C LEU A 447 -2.16 17.55 -9.86
N ASP A 448 -1.08 17.23 -10.57
CA ASP A 448 -0.76 17.90 -11.83
C ASP A 448 -1.86 17.74 -12.88
N THR A 449 -2.52 16.58 -12.92
CA THR A 449 -3.61 16.30 -13.86
C THR A 449 -4.87 17.09 -13.49
N VAL A 450 -5.27 17.05 -12.21
CA VAL A 450 -6.44 17.74 -11.66
C VAL A 450 -6.32 19.25 -11.86
N LEU A 451 -5.19 19.84 -11.47
CA LEU A 451 -4.99 21.29 -11.57
C LEU A 451 -4.88 21.78 -13.01
N LYS A 452 -4.26 21.00 -13.91
CA LYS A 452 -4.25 21.36 -15.35
C LYS A 452 -5.64 21.37 -15.94
N THR A 453 -6.51 20.44 -15.55
CA THR A 453 -7.90 20.40 -16.00
C THR A 453 -8.65 21.65 -15.53
N GLU A 454 -8.46 22.04 -14.26
CA GLU A 454 -9.09 23.24 -13.72
C GLU A 454 -8.66 24.54 -14.45
N LEU A 455 -7.37 24.64 -14.81
CA LEU A 455 -6.83 25.78 -15.56
C LEU A 455 -7.34 25.85 -17.01
N GLN A 456 -7.78 24.72 -17.58
CA GLN A 456 -8.35 24.68 -18.94
C GLN A 456 -9.85 24.96 -18.95
N ALA A 457 -10.51 24.83 -17.81
CA ALA A 457 -11.94 25.07 -17.65
C ALA A 457 -12.29 26.52 -17.28
N THR A 458 -11.27 27.34 -16.90
CA THR A 458 -11.35 28.77 -16.67
C THR A 458 -10.94 29.55 -17.93
#